data_6ab75b6c158f941d6190b90f5681c53d
#
_entry.id   6ab75b6c158f941d6190b90f5681c53d
#
_cell.length_a   1.000
_cell.length_b   1.000
_cell.length_c   1.000
_cell.angle_alpha   90.00
_cell.angle_beta   90.00
_cell.angle_gamma   90.00
#
_symmetry.space_group_name_H-M   'P 1'
#
loop_
_entity.id
_entity.type
_entity.pdbx_description
1 polymer ?
#
loop_
_entity_poly.entity_id
_entity_poly.type
_entity_poly.pdbx_seq_one_letter_code
_entity_poly.pdbx_strand_id
1 'polypeptide(L)'
;TVAVMEDPQDIYNAYMDVVRESYEHLSSLTAYAPDNGVSEHFNTLESITSEYIPLMEVLPEEMSKQEKAEVLKEYYNRRVESVIELRKYLASLTHRRIRHL
;
A
#
# COMPACT_ATOMS: atom_id res chain seq x y z
N THR A 1 -0.50 -13.63 -3.24
CA THR A 1 -1.56 -12.75 -3.14
C THR A 1 -1.76 -11.97 -4.42
N VAL A 2 -1.38 -10.69 -4.54
CA VAL A 2 -1.60 -9.96 -5.80
C VAL A 2 -0.92 -10.67 -6.97
N ALA A 3 0.27 -11.22 -6.77
CA ALA A 3 1.08 -11.83 -7.82
C ALA A 3 0.49 -13.12 -8.42
N VAL A 4 -0.44 -13.78 -7.74
CA VAL A 4 -1.04 -15.03 -8.24
C VAL A 4 -2.39 -14.84 -8.89
N MET A 5 -2.91 -13.63 -8.90
CA MET A 5 -4.20 -13.30 -9.49
C MET A 5 -4.08 -13.04 -10.98
N GLU A 6 -5.06 -13.47 -11.76
CA GLU A 6 -5.09 -13.29 -13.20
C GLU A 6 -6.12 -12.27 -13.69
N ASP A 7 -7.13 -11.97 -12.87
CA ASP A 7 -8.15 -11.00 -13.23
C ASP A 7 -7.69 -9.59 -12.81
N PRO A 8 -7.65 -8.62 -13.73
CA PRO A 8 -7.26 -7.24 -13.39
C PRO A 8 -8.05 -6.65 -12.23
N GLN A 9 -9.35 -6.90 -12.17
CA GLN A 9 -10.18 -6.36 -11.08
C GLN A 9 -9.79 -6.96 -9.73
N ASP A 10 -9.49 -8.26 -9.70
CA ASP A 10 -9.07 -8.93 -8.46
C ASP A 10 -7.72 -8.40 -7.98
N ILE A 11 -6.81 -8.12 -8.90
CA ILE A 11 -5.51 -7.54 -8.59
C ILE A 11 -5.69 -6.17 -7.94
N TYR A 12 -6.52 -5.33 -8.52
CA TYR A 12 -6.81 -4.01 -7.98
C TYR A 12 -7.47 -4.11 -6.60
N ASN A 13 -8.44 -5.00 -6.44
CA ASN A 13 -9.14 -5.18 -5.17
C ASN A 13 -8.19 -5.66 -4.08
N ALA A 14 -7.29 -6.58 -4.39
CA ALA A 14 -6.28 -7.06 -3.44
C ALA A 14 -5.34 -5.94 -3.02
N TYR A 15 -4.94 -5.08 -3.96
CA TYR A 15 -4.13 -3.92 -3.66
C TYR A 15 -4.86 -2.96 -2.72
N MET A 16 -6.13 -2.66 -2.99
CA MET A 16 -6.93 -1.77 -2.15
C MET A 16 -7.13 -2.33 -0.74
N ASP A 17 -7.19 -3.65 -0.59
CA ASP A 17 -7.25 -4.28 0.73
C ASP A 17 -5.96 -4.02 1.51
N VAL A 18 -4.80 -4.12 0.86
CA VAL A 18 -3.51 -3.82 1.49
C VAL A 18 -3.46 -2.35 1.92
N VAL A 19 -3.92 -1.45 1.07
CA VAL A 19 -3.97 -0.01 1.38
C VAL A 19 -4.83 0.23 2.61
N ARG A 20 -6.03 -0.32 2.63
CA ARG A 20 -6.95 -0.15 3.75
C ARG A 20 -6.37 -0.68 5.05
N GLU A 21 -5.80 -1.87 5.03
CA GLU A 21 -5.15 -2.46 6.20
C GLU A 21 -4.00 -1.60 6.70
N SER A 22 -3.26 -0.98 5.80
CA SER A 22 -2.12 -0.13 6.15
C SER A 22 -2.58 1.15 6.84
N TYR A 23 -3.67 1.76 6.37
CA TYR A 23 -4.26 2.92 7.03
C TYR A 23 -4.81 2.56 8.41
N GLU A 24 -5.46 1.42 8.54
CA GLU A 24 -5.97 0.94 9.82
C GLU A 24 -4.83 0.70 10.81
N HIS A 25 -3.75 0.10 10.34
CA HIS A 25 -2.56 -0.15 11.17
C HIS A 25 -1.96 1.17 11.65
N LEU A 26 -1.82 2.14 10.76
CA LEU A 26 -1.26 3.46 11.11
C LEU A 26 -2.18 4.20 12.08
N SER A 27 -3.49 4.12 11.90
CA SER A 27 -4.47 4.70 12.82
C SER A 27 -4.36 4.08 14.22
N SER A 28 -4.15 2.78 14.28
CA SER A 28 -3.92 2.06 15.52
C SER A 28 -2.68 2.57 16.24
N LEU A 29 -1.61 2.86 15.51
CA LEU A 29 -0.36 3.39 16.10
C LEU A 29 -0.55 4.78 16.67
N THR A 30 -1.46 5.59 16.17
CA THR A 30 -1.71 6.94 16.69
C THR A 30 -2.20 6.92 18.13
N ALA A 31 -2.87 5.85 18.54
CA ALA A 31 -3.35 5.70 19.90
C ALA A 31 -2.19 5.58 20.90
N TYR A 32 -1.03 5.11 20.46
CA TYR A 32 0.15 4.93 21.32
C TYR A 32 1.17 6.05 21.22
N ALA A 33 1.13 6.82 20.14
CA ALA A 33 2.14 7.86 19.89
C ALA A 33 1.54 9.01 19.08
N PRO A 34 0.61 9.77 19.67
CA PRO A 34 -0.16 10.76 18.91
C PRO A 34 0.65 11.94 18.38
N ASP A 35 1.83 12.21 18.93
CA ASP A 35 2.54 13.45 18.64
C ASP A 35 3.75 13.31 17.73
N ASN A 36 4.14 12.11 17.32
CA ASN A 36 5.46 11.94 16.73
C ASN A 36 5.44 11.62 15.23
N GLY A 37 5.18 12.65 14.45
CA GLY A 37 5.30 12.52 13.01
C GLY A 37 4.24 11.65 12.37
N VAL A 38 3.13 11.39 13.08
CA VAL A 38 2.05 10.56 12.54
C VAL A 38 1.49 11.16 11.25
N SER A 39 1.33 12.48 11.22
CA SER A 39 0.88 13.18 10.00
C SER A 39 1.83 12.93 8.84
N GLU A 40 3.14 12.93 9.11
CA GLU A 40 4.13 12.66 8.06
C GLU A 40 4.01 11.22 7.55
N HIS A 41 3.74 10.28 8.43
CA HIS A 41 3.58 8.87 8.05
C HIS A 41 2.32 8.66 7.22
N PHE A 42 1.22 9.33 7.55
CA PHE A 42 0.01 9.33 6.73
C PHE A 42 0.29 9.93 5.36
N ASN A 43 1.02 11.03 5.30
CA ASN A 43 1.39 11.68 4.04
C ASN A 43 2.28 10.77 3.20
N THR A 44 3.21 10.07 3.83
CA THR A 44 4.08 9.12 3.14
C THR A 44 3.26 7.97 2.57
N LEU A 45 2.34 7.41 3.36
CA LEU A 45 1.48 6.32 2.90
C LEU A 45 0.61 6.78 1.73
N GLU A 46 0.06 7.98 1.82
CA GLU A 46 -0.73 8.57 0.74
C GLU A 46 0.11 8.73 -0.52
N SER A 47 1.34 9.22 -0.40
CA SER A 47 2.25 9.38 -1.54
C SER A 47 2.55 8.06 -2.23
N ILE A 48 2.70 6.98 -1.45
CA ILE A 48 2.98 5.66 -1.98
C ILE A 48 1.76 5.08 -2.70
N THR A 49 0.56 5.31 -2.15
CA THR A 49 -0.64 4.58 -2.55
C THR A 49 -1.60 5.36 -3.43
N SER A 50 -1.45 6.68 -3.53
CA SER A 50 -2.40 7.49 -4.29
C SER A 50 -2.31 7.23 -5.80
N GLU A 51 -3.47 7.20 -6.43
CA GLU A 51 -3.60 7.16 -7.88
C GLU A 51 -4.62 8.21 -8.28
N TYR A 52 -4.23 9.14 -9.13
CA TYR A 52 -5.16 10.15 -9.62
C TYR A 52 -6.26 9.50 -10.46
N ILE A 53 -5.85 8.60 -11.36
CA ILE A 53 -6.76 7.76 -12.13
C ILE A 53 -6.25 6.33 -11.99
N PRO A 54 -7.08 5.35 -11.60
CA PRO A 54 -6.62 3.97 -11.49
C PRO A 54 -5.95 3.49 -12.78
N LEU A 55 -4.80 2.86 -12.66
CA LEU A 55 -4.04 2.40 -13.81
C LEU A 55 -4.89 1.54 -14.75
N MET A 56 -5.77 0.72 -14.19
CA MET A 56 -6.66 -0.13 -14.98
C MET A 56 -7.51 0.65 -15.97
N GLU A 57 -7.90 1.87 -15.62
CA GLU A 57 -8.75 2.71 -16.48
C GLU A 57 -7.99 3.37 -17.62
N VAL A 58 -6.66 3.50 -17.50
CA VAL A 58 -5.84 4.15 -18.52
C VAL A 58 -5.13 3.16 -19.44
N LEU A 59 -5.22 1.87 -19.17
CA LEU A 59 -4.63 0.86 -20.05
C LEU A 59 -5.37 0.81 -21.38
N PRO A 60 -4.65 0.61 -22.50
CA PRO A 60 -5.28 0.54 -23.82
C PRO A 60 -6.33 -0.56 -23.89
N GLU A 61 -7.44 -0.28 -24.57
CA GLU A 61 -8.50 -1.28 -24.75
C GLU A 61 -8.05 -2.48 -25.58
N GLU A 62 -7.10 -2.27 -26.49
CA GLU A 62 -6.54 -3.32 -27.34
C GLU A 62 -5.71 -4.33 -26.55
N MET A 63 -5.26 -3.94 -25.36
CA MET A 63 -4.49 -4.82 -24.51
C MET A 63 -5.36 -5.97 -24.03
N SER A 64 -4.86 -7.20 -24.11
CA SER A 64 -5.62 -8.36 -23.65
C SER A 64 -5.78 -8.32 -22.12
N LYS A 65 -6.75 -9.07 -21.62
CA LYS A 65 -6.98 -9.19 -20.19
C LYS A 65 -5.74 -9.70 -19.48
N GLN A 66 -5.05 -10.68 -20.07
CA GLN A 66 -3.82 -11.23 -19.53
C GLN A 66 -2.69 -10.20 -19.48
N GLU A 67 -2.53 -9.42 -20.54
CA GLU A 67 -1.52 -8.36 -20.60
C GLU A 67 -1.81 -7.29 -19.56
N LYS A 68 -3.07 -6.89 -19.41
CA LYS A 68 -3.47 -5.93 -18.38
C LYS A 68 -3.13 -6.47 -16.98
N ALA A 69 -3.42 -7.73 -16.73
CA ALA A 69 -3.12 -8.36 -15.44
C ALA A 69 -1.61 -8.33 -15.14
N GLU A 70 -0.77 -8.62 -16.14
CA GLU A 70 0.68 -8.58 -15.97
C GLU A 70 1.18 -7.19 -15.60
N VAL A 71 0.69 -6.17 -16.29
CA VAL A 71 1.06 -4.77 -16.01
C VAL A 71 0.63 -4.38 -14.60
N LEU A 72 -0.60 -4.70 -14.22
CA LEU A 72 -1.13 -4.35 -12.91
C LEU A 72 -0.41 -5.08 -11.79
N LYS A 73 -0.07 -6.35 -11.97
CA LYS A 73 0.70 -7.11 -10.99
C LYS A 73 2.03 -6.43 -10.70
N GLU A 74 2.77 -6.08 -11.74
CA GLU A 74 4.06 -5.43 -11.58
C GLU A 74 3.93 -4.08 -10.88
N TYR A 75 2.99 -3.26 -11.34
CA TYR A 75 2.77 -1.92 -10.83
C TYR A 75 2.35 -1.93 -9.35
N TYR A 76 1.35 -2.73 -9.01
CA TYR A 76 0.85 -2.76 -7.64
C TYR A 76 1.76 -3.53 -6.69
N ASN A 77 2.48 -4.54 -7.16
CA ASN A 77 3.45 -5.23 -6.33
C ASN A 77 4.57 -4.30 -5.86
N ARG A 78 5.03 -3.40 -6.72
CA ARG A 78 6.03 -2.41 -6.33
C ARG A 78 5.50 -1.48 -5.24
N ARG A 79 4.24 -1.07 -5.35
CA ARG A 79 3.62 -0.23 -4.33
C ARG A 79 3.43 -0.97 -3.01
N VAL A 80 3.02 -2.23 -3.08
CA VAL A 80 2.87 -3.08 -1.89
C VAL A 80 4.22 -3.23 -1.18
N GLU A 81 5.29 -3.45 -1.92
CA GLU A 81 6.64 -3.53 -1.34
C GLU A 81 7.00 -2.25 -0.59
N SER A 82 6.70 -1.09 -1.16
CA SER A 82 6.95 0.20 -0.50
C SER A 82 6.11 0.35 0.77
N VAL A 83 4.86 -0.09 0.75
CA VAL A 83 3.99 -0.07 1.92
C VAL A 83 4.54 -1.00 3.01
N ILE A 84 5.01 -2.17 2.64
CA ILE A 84 5.61 -3.12 3.58
C ILE A 84 6.85 -2.52 4.22
N GLU A 85 7.71 -1.87 3.44
CA GLU A 85 8.91 -1.21 3.97
C GLU A 85 8.54 -0.10 4.96
N LEU A 86 7.52 0.69 4.65
CA LEU A 86 7.03 1.72 5.57
C LEU A 86 6.54 1.08 6.88
N ARG A 87 5.79 0.00 6.79
CA ARG A 87 5.27 -0.70 7.98
C ARG A 87 6.40 -1.25 8.84
N LYS A 88 7.43 -1.79 8.23
CA LYS A 88 8.62 -2.27 8.94
C LYS A 88 9.32 -1.13 9.66
N TYR A 89 9.46 0.01 9.00
CA TYR A 89 10.06 1.19 9.59
C TYR A 89 9.27 1.67 10.81
N LEU A 90 7.94 1.74 10.68
CA LEU A 90 7.08 2.16 11.78
C LEU A 90 7.14 1.18 12.97
N ALA A 91 7.17 -0.10 12.68
CA ALA A 91 7.31 -1.11 13.72
C ALA A 91 8.63 -0.97 14.46
N SER A 92 9.70 -0.67 13.73
CA SER A 92 11.02 -0.42 14.30
C SER A 92 11.01 0.77 15.27
N LEU A 93 10.37 1.86 14.86
CA LEU A 93 10.24 3.05 15.72
C LEU A 93 9.45 2.77 16.98
N THR A 94 8.35 2.06 16.87
CA THR A 94 7.51 1.69 18.00
C THR A 94 8.28 0.80 18.98
N HIS A 95 9.02 -0.15 18.45
CA HIS A 95 9.83 -1.07 19.26
C HIS A 95 10.94 -0.32 20.03
N ARG A 96 11.61 0.61 19.39
CA ARG A 96 12.63 1.46 20.03
C ARG A 96 12.06 2.26 21.19
N ARG A 97 10.87 2.80 21.02
CA ARG A 97 10.17 3.57 22.04
C ARG A 97 9.87 2.75 23.28
N ILE A 98 9.37 1.54 23.08
CA ILE A 98 9.06 0.63 24.17
C ILE A 98 10.32 0.29 24.94
N ARG A 99 11.46 0.14 24.26
CA ARG A 99 12.73 -0.17 24.89
C ARG A 99 13.28 0.93 25.79
N HIS A 100 12.92 2.16 25.49
CA HIS A 100 13.41 3.31 26.27
C HIS A 100 12.52 3.65 27.46
N LEU A 101 11.44 2.97 27.60
CA LEU A 101 10.56 3.12 28.76
C LEU A 101 11.01 2.16 29.86
#